data_177e1b5f377259ae1413c65547cb0d10
#
_entry.id   177e1b5f377259ae1413c65547cb0d10
#
_cell.length_a   1.000
_cell.length_b   1.000
_cell.length_c   1.000
_cell.angle_alpha   90.00
_cell.angle_beta   90.00
_cell.angle_gamma   90.00
#
_symmetry.space_group_name_H-M   'P 1'
#
loop_
_entity.id
_entity.type
_entity.pdbx_description
1 polymer ?
#
loop_
_entity_poly.entity_id
_entity_poly.type
_entity_poly.pdbx_seq_one_letter_code
_entity_poly.pdbx_strand_id
1 'polypeptide(L)'
;MPVQLRFKTGLTGADYVTREAWREARLLHCPVHPRGGCGFARHGTYARKSPAGTLIARWYCPQGHRTFSLLPDHLAARFPGTLSEIERVVATVEQASSLEAAADALRSDPVTLASAVRWVRRRVVPVRGLLTVLVGLLPQFFLGCAPTICALCARLSCERVLMSSRELAQVHLQALSPPLGFGHPQYAGGERNPRLQQHMGTDPPPHPA
;
A
#
# COMPACT_ATOMS: atom_id res chain seq x y z
N MET A 1 -1.96 1.85 15.82
CA MET A 1 -1.28 1.42 14.57
C MET A 1 -0.24 2.44 14.18
N PRO A 2 0.91 2.06 13.57
CA PRO A 2 1.91 3.01 13.09
C PRO A 2 1.34 3.88 11.98
N VAL A 3 1.68 5.17 12.01
CA VAL A 3 1.35 6.13 10.97
C VAL A 3 2.36 5.99 9.85
N GLN A 4 1.89 5.77 8.61
CA GLN A 4 2.77 5.75 7.45
C GLN A 4 2.90 7.16 6.88
N LEU A 5 4.12 7.53 6.53
CA LEU A 5 4.47 8.77 5.87
C LEU A 5 5.28 8.46 4.61
N ARG A 6 5.16 9.32 3.63
CA ARG A 6 5.91 9.20 2.39
C ARG A 6 7.39 9.45 2.61
N PHE A 7 8.22 8.59 2.02
CA PHE A 7 9.65 8.82 1.85
C PHE A 7 9.96 8.86 0.34
N LYS A 8 10.16 10.06 -0.18
CA LYS A 8 10.47 10.29 -1.58
C LYS A 8 11.93 9.96 -1.84
N THR A 9 12.18 8.86 -2.54
CA THR A 9 13.53 8.38 -2.83
C THR A 9 13.91 8.50 -4.30
N GLY A 10 12.95 8.39 -5.21
CA GLY A 10 13.18 8.25 -6.65
C GLY A 10 13.91 6.95 -7.05
N LEU A 11 14.20 6.08 -6.10
CA LEU A 11 14.94 4.83 -6.31
C LEU A 11 14.00 3.69 -6.75
N THR A 12 14.57 2.75 -7.51
CA THR A 12 13.92 1.44 -7.71
C THR A 12 13.97 0.63 -6.41
N GLY A 13 13.18 -0.43 -6.31
CA GLY A 13 13.24 -1.33 -5.14
C GLY A 13 14.60 -1.98 -4.95
N ALA A 14 15.27 -2.37 -6.05
CA ALA A 14 16.60 -2.94 -6.02
C ALA A 14 17.66 -1.92 -5.54
N ASP A 15 17.66 -0.72 -6.11
CA ASP A 15 18.57 0.35 -5.70
C ASP A 15 18.35 0.75 -4.23
N TYR A 16 17.10 0.79 -3.79
CA TYR A 16 16.77 1.08 -2.39
C TYR A 16 17.40 0.07 -1.43
N VAL A 17 17.35 -1.21 -1.77
CA VAL A 17 17.96 -2.28 -0.96
C VAL A 17 19.48 -2.22 -1.05
N THR A 18 20.04 -2.13 -2.25
CA THR A 18 21.50 -2.11 -2.48
C THR A 18 22.19 -0.94 -1.79
N ARG A 19 21.56 0.25 -1.81
CA ARG A 19 22.10 1.45 -1.16
C ARG A 19 21.72 1.56 0.31
N GLU A 20 20.98 0.62 0.86
CA GLU A 20 20.44 0.70 2.21
C GLU A 20 19.73 2.04 2.50
N ALA A 21 18.97 2.56 1.54
CA ALA A 21 18.43 3.92 1.56
C ALA A 21 17.54 4.23 2.78
N TRP A 22 17.08 3.23 3.51
CA TRP A 22 16.41 3.43 4.81
C TRP A 22 17.31 4.08 5.86
N ARG A 23 18.63 4.05 5.72
CA ARG A 23 19.58 4.72 6.62
C ARG A 23 19.50 6.24 6.46
N GLU A 24 19.22 6.70 5.24
CA GLU A 24 19.08 8.13 4.90
C GLU A 24 17.68 8.67 5.22
N ALA A 25 16.70 7.78 5.40
CA ALA A 25 15.33 8.16 5.71
C ALA A 25 15.28 8.94 7.04
N ARG A 26 14.96 10.23 6.96
CA ARG A 26 14.93 11.14 8.11
C ARG A 26 13.57 11.82 8.24
N LEU A 27 13.16 12.01 9.47
CA LEU A 27 12.00 12.83 9.83
C LEU A 27 12.49 13.88 10.82
N LEU A 28 12.58 15.12 10.36
CA LEU A 28 13.24 16.20 11.09
C LEU A 28 12.46 16.64 12.33
N HIS A 29 11.14 16.60 12.26
CA HIS A 29 10.24 17.02 13.32
C HIS A 29 9.18 15.99 13.60
N CYS A 30 8.73 15.93 14.84
CA CYS A 30 7.59 15.11 15.20
C CYS A 30 6.30 15.64 14.55
N PRO A 31 5.55 14.84 13.77
CA PRO A 31 4.31 15.32 13.14
C PRO A 31 3.20 15.71 14.13
N VAL A 32 3.28 15.21 15.37
CA VAL A 32 2.31 15.53 16.43
C VAL A 32 2.78 16.72 17.27
N HIS A 33 4.09 16.90 17.42
CA HIS A 33 4.68 17.96 18.22
C HIS A 33 5.71 18.75 17.38
N PRO A 34 5.26 19.60 16.44
CA PRO A 34 6.15 20.30 15.51
C PRO A 34 7.12 21.25 16.20
N ARG A 35 6.77 21.71 17.41
CA ARG A 35 7.65 22.58 18.24
C ARG A 35 8.74 21.79 18.98
N GLY A 36 8.77 20.46 18.89
CA GLY A 36 9.73 19.61 19.59
C GLY A 36 9.36 19.33 21.05
N GLY A 37 10.37 18.94 21.85
CA GLY A 37 10.20 18.70 23.29
C GLY A 37 9.57 17.36 23.69
N CYS A 38 9.19 16.51 22.71
CA CYS A 38 8.46 15.26 22.96
C CYS A 38 9.35 14.01 22.99
N GLY A 39 10.68 14.16 22.95
CA GLY A 39 11.61 13.01 22.90
C GLY A 39 11.55 12.22 21.59
N PHE A 40 11.05 12.83 20.51
CA PHE A 40 10.94 12.20 19.20
C PHE A 40 12.30 11.78 18.67
N ALA A 41 12.44 10.48 18.35
CA ALA A 41 13.70 9.90 17.90
C ALA A 41 13.50 8.76 16.91
N ARG A 42 14.59 8.41 16.21
CA ARG A 42 14.64 7.23 15.37
C ARG A 42 14.50 5.97 16.23
N HIS A 43 13.60 5.08 15.85
CA HIS A 43 13.26 3.85 16.57
C HIS A 43 13.55 2.60 15.73
N GLY A 44 14.70 2.57 15.05
CA GLY A 44 15.15 1.43 14.24
C GLY A 44 14.43 1.28 12.89
N THR A 45 14.32 0.04 12.46
CA THR A 45 13.68 -0.34 11.20
C THR A 45 12.80 -1.56 11.39
N TYR A 46 11.96 -1.88 10.40
CA TYR A 46 11.30 -3.18 10.30
C TYR A 46 11.39 -3.72 8.87
N ALA A 47 11.48 -5.04 8.75
CA ALA A 47 11.55 -5.71 7.46
C ALA A 47 10.16 -5.82 6.81
N ARG A 48 10.11 -5.63 5.49
CA ARG A 48 8.96 -5.97 4.66
C ARG A 48 9.10 -7.40 4.17
N LYS A 49 7.96 -8.12 4.11
CA LYS A 49 7.94 -9.46 3.51
C LYS A 49 8.18 -9.43 2.00
N SER A 50 7.72 -8.38 1.33
CA SER A 50 7.85 -8.17 -0.11
C SER A 50 7.96 -6.67 -0.42
N PRO A 51 8.95 -6.26 -1.22
CA PRO A 51 10.11 -7.04 -1.70
C PRO A 51 11.03 -7.48 -0.56
N ALA A 52 11.68 -8.64 -0.73
CA ALA A 52 12.63 -9.16 0.25
C ALA A 52 13.82 -8.20 0.43
N GLY A 53 14.41 -8.19 1.63
CA GLY A 53 15.53 -7.31 1.96
C GLY A 53 15.16 -5.84 2.21
N THR A 54 13.92 -5.45 1.97
CA THR A 54 13.48 -4.06 2.18
C THR A 54 13.26 -3.77 3.66
N LEU A 55 14.01 -2.80 4.19
CA LEU A 55 13.82 -2.27 5.54
C LEU A 55 13.15 -0.90 5.49
N ILE A 56 12.23 -0.65 6.44
CA ILE A 56 11.50 0.62 6.57
C ILE A 56 11.93 1.30 7.86
N ALA A 57 12.41 2.54 7.73
CA ALA A 57 12.80 3.36 8.87
C ALA A 57 11.60 3.73 9.73
N ARG A 58 11.77 3.65 11.04
CA ARG A 58 10.76 4.01 12.03
C ARG A 58 11.24 5.10 12.98
N TRP A 59 10.29 5.91 13.40
CA TRP A 59 10.46 6.98 14.37
C TRP A 59 9.38 6.83 15.44
N TYR A 60 9.70 7.20 16.65
CA TYR A 60 8.78 7.11 17.78
C TYR A 60 8.68 8.43 18.52
N CYS A 61 7.46 8.78 18.90
CA CYS A 61 7.15 9.91 19.76
C CYS A 61 6.67 9.37 21.11
N PRO A 62 7.49 9.45 22.18
CA PRO A 62 7.10 8.97 23.51
C PRO A 62 5.86 9.67 24.06
N GLN A 63 5.82 10.99 23.97
CA GLN A 63 4.72 11.80 24.52
C GLN A 63 3.38 11.51 23.81
N GLY A 64 3.41 11.32 22.48
CA GLY A 64 2.21 11.00 21.70
C GLY A 64 1.93 9.51 21.58
N HIS A 65 2.78 8.63 22.14
CA HIS A 65 2.72 7.16 22.00
C HIS A 65 2.50 6.70 20.54
N ARG A 66 3.16 7.38 19.58
CA ARG A 66 2.97 7.13 18.15
C ARG A 66 4.26 6.73 17.46
N THR A 67 4.15 5.71 16.61
CA THR A 67 5.22 5.29 15.70
C THR A 67 4.91 5.79 14.30
N PHE A 68 5.92 6.36 13.65
CA PHE A 68 5.89 6.81 12.26
C PHE A 68 6.81 5.94 11.42
N SER A 69 6.35 5.51 10.26
CA SER A 69 7.10 4.67 9.32
C SER A 69 7.27 5.42 8.00
N LEU A 70 8.51 5.59 7.54
CA LEU A 70 8.81 6.29 6.30
C LEU A 70 8.77 5.31 5.13
N LEU A 71 7.65 5.29 4.41
CA LEU A 71 7.41 4.35 3.31
C LEU A 71 7.98 4.92 2.00
N PRO A 72 8.93 4.22 1.35
CA PRO A 72 9.45 4.60 0.03
C PRO A 72 8.35 4.65 -1.04
N ASP A 73 8.55 5.51 -2.03
CA ASP A 73 7.55 5.78 -3.08
C ASP A 73 7.15 4.55 -3.89
N HIS A 74 8.06 3.64 -4.13
CA HIS A 74 7.80 2.43 -4.91
C HIS A 74 6.96 1.39 -4.18
N LEU A 75 6.83 1.48 -2.85
CA LEU A 75 6.09 0.48 -2.06
C LEU A 75 4.61 0.81 -1.93
N ALA A 76 3.79 -0.22 -2.01
CA ALA A 76 2.37 -0.12 -1.72
C ALA A 76 2.13 0.08 -0.20
N ALA A 77 1.32 1.07 0.15
CA ALA A 77 0.92 1.27 1.54
C ALA A 77 0.00 0.13 1.98
N ARG A 78 0.28 -0.47 3.14
CA ARG A 78 -0.55 -1.55 3.76
C ARG A 78 -0.80 -2.80 2.90
N PHE A 79 -0.24 -2.87 1.70
CA PHE A 79 -0.27 -4.04 0.82
C PHE A 79 1.14 -4.63 0.70
N PRO A 80 1.28 -5.95 0.53
CA PRO A 80 2.56 -6.54 0.15
C PRO A 80 2.92 -6.14 -1.28
N GLY A 81 4.23 -5.95 -1.52
CA GLY A 81 4.75 -5.66 -2.85
C GLY A 81 4.89 -4.17 -3.16
N THR A 82 5.22 -3.90 -4.41
CA THR A 82 5.42 -2.57 -4.98
C THR A 82 4.15 -2.03 -5.62
N LEU A 83 4.09 -0.72 -5.85
CA LEU A 83 3.00 -0.12 -6.63
C LEU A 83 2.98 -0.64 -8.06
N SER A 84 4.16 -0.84 -8.68
CA SER A 84 4.27 -1.36 -10.05
C SER A 84 3.76 -2.81 -10.17
N GLU A 85 3.99 -3.66 -9.16
CA GLU A 85 3.42 -5.01 -9.14
C GLU A 85 1.88 -4.98 -9.06
N ILE A 86 1.34 -4.11 -8.23
CA ILE A 86 -0.12 -3.95 -8.11
C ILE A 86 -0.71 -3.39 -9.41
N GLU A 87 -0.06 -2.38 -9.97
CA GLU A 87 -0.46 -1.75 -11.24
C GLU A 87 -0.52 -2.78 -12.37
N ARG A 88 0.53 -3.62 -12.50
CA ARG A 88 0.54 -4.71 -13.48
C ARG A 88 -0.65 -5.66 -13.32
N VAL A 89 -0.98 -6.04 -12.09
CA VAL A 89 -2.14 -6.91 -11.82
C VAL A 89 -3.44 -6.26 -12.30
N VAL A 90 -3.63 -4.97 -11.98
CA VAL A 90 -4.86 -4.24 -12.36
C VAL A 90 -4.93 -4.04 -13.87
N ALA A 91 -3.84 -3.64 -14.51
CA ALA A 91 -3.78 -3.47 -15.96
C ALA A 91 -4.06 -4.80 -16.71
N THR A 92 -3.52 -5.92 -16.22
CA THR A 92 -3.83 -7.26 -16.78
C THR A 92 -5.32 -7.56 -16.69
N VAL A 93 -5.98 -7.22 -15.56
CA VAL A 93 -7.43 -7.44 -15.41
C VAL A 93 -8.25 -6.51 -16.31
N GLU A 94 -7.77 -5.30 -16.57
CA GLU A 94 -8.44 -4.34 -17.49
C GLU A 94 -8.39 -4.82 -18.94
N GLN A 95 -7.40 -5.61 -19.33
CA GLN A 95 -7.20 -6.14 -20.68
C GLN A 95 -7.76 -7.54 -20.88
N ALA A 96 -8.00 -8.28 -19.81
CA ALA A 96 -8.46 -9.66 -19.89
C ALA A 96 -9.98 -9.76 -20.12
N SER A 97 -10.43 -10.85 -20.75
CA SER A 97 -11.85 -11.15 -20.97
C SER A 97 -12.58 -11.53 -19.67
N SER A 98 -11.87 -12.06 -18.68
CA SER A 98 -12.41 -12.45 -17.37
C SER A 98 -11.36 -12.34 -16.28
N LEU A 99 -11.81 -12.41 -15.01
CA LEU A 99 -10.92 -12.39 -13.86
C LEU A 99 -10.06 -13.67 -13.78
N GLU A 100 -10.63 -14.80 -14.23
CA GLU A 100 -9.96 -16.09 -14.34
C GLU A 100 -8.84 -16.01 -15.39
N ALA A 101 -9.14 -15.50 -16.59
CA ALA A 101 -8.15 -15.29 -17.63
C ALA A 101 -7.00 -14.38 -17.19
N ALA A 102 -7.31 -13.32 -16.44
CA ALA A 102 -6.28 -12.46 -15.86
C ALA A 102 -5.45 -13.20 -14.80
N ALA A 103 -6.09 -14.02 -13.96
CA ALA A 103 -5.38 -14.81 -12.96
C ALA A 103 -4.43 -15.82 -13.59
N ASP A 104 -4.83 -16.45 -14.69
CA ASP A 104 -4.00 -17.39 -15.45
C ASP A 104 -2.81 -16.66 -16.11
N ALA A 105 -3.04 -15.51 -16.73
CA ALA A 105 -1.98 -14.70 -17.34
C ALA A 105 -0.93 -14.18 -16.34
N LEU A 106 -1.32 -14.00 -15.08
CA LEU A 106 -0.42 -13.51 -14.01
C LEU A 106 0.39 -14.63 -13.33
N ARG A 107 0.12 -15.89 -13.68
CA ARG A 107 0.77 -17.05 -13.07
C ARG A 107 1.79 -17.65 -13.99
N SER A 108 2.82 -18.25 -13.40
CA SER A 108 3.76 -19.13 -14.10
C SER A 108 3.31 -20.59 -14.15
N ASP A 109 2.23 -20.93 -13.46
CA ASP A 109 1.74 -22.29 -13.20
C ASP A 109 0.43 -22.55 -13.97
N PRO A 110 0.28 -23.63 -14.76
CA PRO A 110 -0.85 -23.82 -15.67
C PRO A 110 -2.19 -24.13 -14.98
N VAL A 111 -2.20 -24.36 -13.67
CA VAL A 111 -3.43 -24.72 -12.94
C VAL A 111 -4.10 -23.50 -12.33
N THR A 112 -5.31 -23.15 -12.77
CA THR A 112 -6.11 -22.08 -12.18
C THR A 112 -6.66 -22.51 -10.84
N LEU A 113 -6.19 -21.85 -9.76
CA LEU A 113 -6.68 -22.06 -8.41
C LEU A 113 -7.64 -20.94 -8.01
N ALA A 114 -8.72 -21.29 -7.31
CA ALA A 114 -9.63 -20.32 -6.71
C ALA A 114 -8.92 -19.30 -5.79
N SER A 115 -7.76 -19.68 -5.23
CA SER A 115 -6.89 -18.80 -4.47
C SER A 115 -6.25 -17.70 -5.32
N ALA A 116 -5.91 -17.99 -6.60
CA ALA A 116 -5.33 -17.01 -7.53
C ALA A 116 -6.36 -15.93 -7.88
N VAL A 117 -7.58 -16.31 -8.20
CA VAL A 117 -8.68 -15.36 -8.46
C VAL A 117 -8.96 -14.49 -7.25
N ARG A 118 -8.98 -15.06 -6.04
CA ARG A 118 -9.12 -14.29 -4.79
C ARG A 118 -7.94 -13.33 -4.56
N TRP A 119 -6.73 -13.76 -4.88
CA TRP A 119 -5.53 -12.94 -4.77
C TRP A 119 -5.58 -11.74 -5.73
N VAL A 120 -6.00 -11.94 -6.99
CA VAL A 120 -6.23 -10.86 -7.97
C VAL A 120 -7.31 -9.92 -7.47
N ARG A 121 -8.48 -10.43 -7.07
CA ARG A 121 -9.62 -9.62 -6.60
C ARG A 121 -9.24 -8.71 -5.42
N ARG A 122 -8.46 -9.23 -4.46
CA ARG A 122 -7.98 -8.45 -3.31
C ARG A 122 -7.09 -7.26 -3.68
N ARG A 123 -6.49 -7.27 -4.86
CA ARG A 123 -5.69 -6.16 -5.38
C ARG A 123 -6.50 -5.21 -6.23
N VAL A 124 -7.33 -5.74 -7.09
CA VAL A 124 -8.11 -4.96 -8.06
C VAL A 124 -9.19 -4.10 -7.40
N VAL A 125 -9.96 -4.67 -6.48
CA VAL A 125 -11.10 -3.97 -5.86
C VAL A 125 -10.67 -2.69 -5.13
N PRO A 126 -9.65 -2.71 -4.24
CA PRO A 126 -9.20 -1.49 -3.58
C PRO A 126 -8.64 -0.46 -4.55
N VAL A 127 -7.92 -0.90 -5.60
CA VAL A 127 -7.34 0.03 -6.58
C VAL A 127 -8.43 0.69 -7.41
N ARG A 128 -9.44 -0.04 -7.88
CA ARG A 128 -10.56 0.55 -8.63
C ARG A 128 -11.28 1.62 -7.80
N GLY A 129 -11.59 1.33 -6.55
CA GLY A 129 -12.17 2.32 -5.64
C GLY A 129 -11.27 3.54 -5.44
N LEU A 130 -9.97 3.31 -5.28
CA LEU A 130 -8.97 4.37 -5.17
C LEU A 130 -8.90 5.23 -6.44
N LEU A 131 -8.88 4.64 -7.64
CA LEU A 131 -8.84 5.39 -8.91
C LEU A 131 -10.09 6.25 -9.10
N THR A 132 -11.26 5.75 -8.72
CA THR A 132 -12.51 6.54 -8.73
C THR A 132 -12.39 7.77 -7.83
N VAL A 133 -11.88 7.60 -6.60
CA VAL A 133 -11.65 8.72 -5.67
C VAL A 133 -10.60 9.68 -6.23
N LEU A 134 -9.53 9.17 -6.81
CA LEU A 134 -8.43 9.98 -7.35
C LEU A 134 -8.90 10.88 -8.49
N VAL A 135 -9.67 10.34 -9.43
CA VAL A 135 -10.24 11.11 -10.56
C VAL A 135 -11.12 12.26 -10.05
N GLY A 136 -11.96 12.00 -9.05
CA GLY A 136 -12.78 13.04 -8.43
C GLY A 136 -12.00 14.06 -7.61
N LEU A 137 -10.90 13.64 -6.97
CA LEU A 137 -10.08 14.48 -6.10
C LEU A 137 -9.16 15.43 -6.90
N LEU A 138 -8.72 15.00 -8.08
CA LEU A 138 -7.77 15.73 -8.92
C LEU A 138 -8.36 16.03 -10.30
N PRO A 139 -9.50 16.74 -10.39
CA PRO A 139 -10.19 17.00 -11.66
C PRO A 139 -9.31 17.78 -12.65
N GLN A 140 -8.40 18.62 -12.18
CA GLN A 140 -7.46 19.37 -13.02
C GLN A 140 -6.55 18.46 -13.87
N PHE A 141 -6.31 17.22 -13.43
CA PHE A 141 -5.52 16.23 -14.18
C PHE A 141 -6.39 15.20 -14.90
N PHE A 142 -7.54 14.84 -14.34
CA PHE A 142 -8.29 13.64 -14.72
C PHE A 142 -9.74 13.89 -15.15
N LEU A 143 -10.15 15.16 -15.36
CA LEU A 143 -11.50 15.46 -15.83
C LEU A 143 -11.83 14.69 -17.12
N GLY A 144 -12.96 13.96 -17.10
CA GLY A 144 -13.39 13.12 -18.22
C GLY A 144 -12.60 11.83 -18.41
N CYS A 145 -11.63 11.53 -17.54
CA CYS A 145 -10.85 10.30 -17.62
C CYS A 145 -11.59 9.15 -16.93
N ALA A 146 -11.62 7.98 -17.58
CA ALA A 146 -12.12 6.77 -16.92
C ALA A 146 -11.19 6.37 -15.75
N PRO A 147 -11.71 5.88 -14.60
CA PRO A 147 -10.92 5.48 -13.44
C PRO A 147 -10.27 4.10 -13.64
N THR A 148 -9.44 3.97 -14.69
CA THR A 148 -8.70 2.77 -15.04
C THR A 148 -7.21 3.07 -15.18
N ILE A 149 -6.36 2.06 -14.96
CA ILE A 149 -4.91 2.21 -15.14
C ILE A 149 -4.61 2.60 -16.60
N CYS A 150 -5.24 1.94 -17.56
CA CYS A 150 -5.02 2.24 -18.99
C CYS A 150 -5.37 3.68 -19.34
N ALA A 151 -6.52 4.19 -18.90
CA ALA A 151 -6.93 5.56 -19.18
C ALA A 151 -6.03 6.60 -18.49
N LEU A 152 -5.64 6.36 -17.24
CA LEU A 152 -4.72 7.23 -16.52
C LEU A 152 -3.31 7.19 -17.12
N CYS A 153 -2.84 6.03 -17.59
CA CYS A 153 -1.58 5.89 -18.32
C CYS A 153 -1.55 6.78 -19.56
N ALA A 154 -2.57 6.68 -20.39
CA ALA A 154 -2.72 7.53 -21.58
C ALA A 154 -2.77 9.03 -21.21
N ARG A 155 -3.53 9.38 -20.18
CA ARG A 155 -3.68 10.77 -19.73
C ARG A 155 -2.40 11.39 -19.19
N LEU A 156 -1.61 10.61 -18.42
CA LEU A 156 -0.35 11.07 -17.82
C LEU A 156 0.86 10.86 -18.73
N SER A 157 0.70 10.16 -19.85
CA SER A 157 1.79 9.74 -20.73
C SER A 157 2.94 9.08 -19.97
N CYS A 158 2.62 8.18 -19.03
CA CYS A 158 3.59 7.53 -18.16
C CYS A 158 3.30 6.04 -17.96
N GLU A 159 4.37 5.27 -17.80
CA GLU A 159 4.30 3.81 -17.57
C GLU A 159 4.03 3.42 -16.11
N ARG A 160 4.21 4.35 -15.17
CA ARG A 160 4.08 4.10 -13.71
C ARG A 160 2.98 4.98 -13.12
N VAL A 161 1.74 4.64 -13.48
CA VAL A 161 0.54 5.41 -13.16
C VAL A 161 0.36 5.61 -11.66
N LEU A 162 0.45 4.54 -10.86
CA LEU A 162 0.25 4.64 -9.40
C LEU A 162 1.34 5.47 -8.71
N MET A 163 2.59 5.39 -9.18
CA MET A 163 3.67 6.22 -8.64
C MET A 163 3.47 7.68 -9.00
N SER A 164 3.16 7.98 -10.26
CA SER A 164 2.87 9.34 -10.74
C SER A 164 1.64 9.92 -10.03
N SER A 165 0.59 9.13 -9.87
CA SER A 165 -0.60 9.53 -9.12
C SER A 165 -0.30 9.82 -7.65
N ARG A 166 0.62 9.07 -7.02
CA ARG A 166 1.07 9.36 -5.64
C ARG A 166 1.77 10.71 -5.53
N GLU A 167 2.56 11.08 -6.54
CA GLU A 167 3.19 12.39 -6.61
C GLU A 167 2.14 13.50 -6.73
N LEU A 168 1.22 13.38 -7.69
CA LEU A 168 0.15 14.37 -7.90
C LEU A 168 -0.76 14.54 -6.68
N ALA A 169 -1.04 13.45 -5.98
CA ALA A 169 -1.90 13.42 -4.80
C ALA A 169 -1.15 13.65 -3.47
N GLN A 170 0.07 14.16 -3.49
CA GLN A 170 0.95 14.21 -2.30
C GLN A 170 0.33 14.87 -1.07
N VAL A 171 -0.47 15.90 -1.24
CA VAL A 171 -1.16 16.61 -0.14
C VAL A 171 -2.36 15.85 0.43
N HIS A 172 -2.85 14.85 -0.30
CA HIS A 172 -4.02 14.05 0.06
C HIS A 172 -3.68 12.64 0.57
N LEU A 173 -2.40 12.26 0.62
CA LEU A 173 -1.99 10.87 0.91
C LEU A 173 -2.48 10.34 2.25
N GLN A 174 -2.67 11.19 3.26
CA GLN A 174 -3.18 10.77 4.57
C GLN A 174 -4.68 10.48 4.55
N ALA A 175 -5.42 11.06 3.60
CA ALA A 175 -6.85 10.84 3.40
C ALA A 175 -7.13 9.71 2.41
N LEU A 176 -6.24 9.50 1.42
CA LEU A 176 -6.40 8.46 0.41
C LEU A 176 -6.20 7.06 1.00
N SER A 177 -7.00 6.12 0.49
CA SER A 177 -6.90 4.71 0.87
C SER A 177 -5.64 4.03 0.29
N PRO A 178 -5.18 2.92 0.91
CA PRO A 178 -4.17 2.05 0.31
C PRO A 178 -4.65 1.47 -1.05
N PRO A 179 -3.73 1.14 -1.95
CA PRO A 179 -2.28 1.05 -1.79
C PRO A 179 -1.52 2.36 -2.01
N LEU A 180 -2.16 3.40 -2.53
CA LEU A 180 -1.53 4.68 -2.86
C LEU A 180 -1.35 5.56 -1.63
N GLY A 181 -2.42 5.77 -0.89
CA GLY A 181 -2.46 6.61 0.29
C GLY A 181 -2.18 5.85 1.59
N PHE A 182 -2.19 6.59 2.70
CA PHE A 182 -1.87 6.10 4.04
C PHE A 182 -3.09 6.12 4.98
N GLY A 183 -4.24 6.58 4.48
CA GLY A 183 -5.49 6.62 5.22
C GLY A 183 -5.90 5.24 5.74
N HIS A 184 -6.70 5.21 6.77
CA HIS A 184 -7.33 3.96 7.17
C HIS A 184 -8.35 3.56 6.09
N PRO A 185 -8.43 2.27 5.70
CA PRO A 185 -9.54 1.80 4.92
C PRO A 185 -10.82 2.15 5.70
N GLN A 186 -11.60 3.09 5.18
CA GLN A 186 -12.96 3.23 5.64
C GLN A 186 -13.68 2.01 5.07
N TYR A 187 -13.91 1.01 5.90
CA TYR A 187 -14.87 -0.03 5.58
C TYR A 187 -16.22 0.68 5.45
N ALA A 188 -16.71 0.82 4.21
CA ALA A 188 -18.07 1.23 3.98
C ALA A 188 -18.98 0.30 4.81
N GLY A 189 -19.59 0.87 5.82
CA GLY A 189 -20.63 0.40 6.71
C GLY A 189 -20.92 -1.11 6.71
N GLY A 190 -20.09 -1.90 7.39
CA GLY A 190 -20.46 -3.19 7.90
C GLY A 190 -20.20 -3.15 9.41
N GLU A 191 -21.23 -3.17 10.21
CA GLU A 191 -21.12 -3.35 11.65
C GLU A 191 -20.17 -4.53 11.91
N ARG A 192 -19.12 -4.29 12.67
CA ARG A 192 -18.26 -5.37 13.16
C ARG A 192 -19.12 -6.26 14.02
N ASN A 193 -19.49 -7.42 13.49
CA ASN A 193 -20.17 -8.44 14.30
C ASN A 193 -19.16 -8.93 15.34
N PRO A 194 -19.31 -8.62 16.64
CA PRO A 194 -18.33 -8.95 17.67
C PRO A 194 -18.19 -10.47 17.90
N ARG A 195 -19.10 -11.27 17.33
CA ARG A 195 -19.16 -12.71 17.53
C ARG A 195 -18.20 -13.56 16.69
N LEU A 196 -17.51 -12.96 15.69
CA LEU A 196 -16.57 -13.70 14.83
C LEU A 196 -15.12 -13.72 15.36
N GLN A 197 -14.83 -13.08 16.48
CA GLN A 197 -13.49 -13.04 17.08
C GLN A 197 -13.24 -14.09 18.18
N GLN A 198 -14.25 -14.92 18.53
CA GLN A 198 -14.16 -15.86 19.67
C GLN A 198 -13.87 -17.32 19.30
N HIS A 199 -13.60 -17.66 18.03
CA HIS A 199 -13.36 -19.05 17.61
C HIS A 199 -12.04 -19.27 16.91
N MET A 200 -10.94 -18.73 17.42
CA MET A 200 -9.60 -19.18 17.06
C MET A 200 -8.73 -19.28 18.32
N GLY A 201 -8.92 -20.35 19.02
CA GLY A 201 -8.15 -20.69 20.20
C GLY A 201 -8.77 -21.86 20.95
N THR A 202 -8.81 -23.04 20.35
CA THR A 202 -8.88 -24.28 21.11
C THR A 202 -7.48 -24.86 21.18
N ASP A 203 -6.88 -24.79 22.37
CA ASP A 203 -5.68 -25.57 22.69
C ASP A 203 -5.96 -27.06 22.46
N PRO A 204 -4.99 -27.81 21.92
CA PRO A 204 -5.14 -29.27 21.82
C PRO A 204 -5.29 -29.90 23.23
N PRO A 205 -6.09 -30.95 23.33
CA PRO A 205 -6.28 -31.63 24.63
C PRO A 205 -4.94 -32.20 25.14
N PRO A 206 -4.71 -32.22 26.46
CA PRO A 206 -3.50 -32.81 27.05
C PRO A 206 -3.42 -34.30 26.75
N HIS A 207 -2.23 -34.77 26.40
CA HIS A 207 -1.96 -36.17 26.16
C HIS A 207 -2.21 -36.97 27.45
N PRO A 208 -2.89 -38.12 27.36
CA PRO A 208 -3.01 -39.02 28.50
C PRO A 208 -1.66 -39.62 28.90
N ALA A 209 -1.44 -39.76 30.20
CA ALA A 209 -0.23 -40.33 30.80
C ALA A 209 -0.11 -41.84 30.58
#